data_0f3f62fc05023b5ada1281847dc3650f
#
_entry.id   0f3f62fc05023b5ada1281847dc3650f
#
_cell.length_a   1.000
_cell.length_b   1.000
_cell.length_c   1.000
_cell.angle_alpha   90.00
_cell.angle_beta   90.00
_cell.angle_gamma   90.00
#
_symmetry.space_group_name_H-M   'P 1'
#
loop_
_entity.id
_entity.type
_entity.pdbx_description
1 polymer ?
#
loop_
_entity_poly.entity_id
_entity_poly.type
_entity_poly.pdbx_seq_one_letter_code
_entity_poly.pdbx_strand_id
1 'polypeptide(L)'
;RRVLFRSATDGTHILWNNYYEYQFENAQHIDFFITATDLQRQTLSEQFKQYKNDCPRIRTIPVGSIESLQYPEKERKPYSIMTASRLANEKHVDWIVEAVIKAKHQLPQLSFDIYGQGEEQEKIKNIITKHRAEDYIQIKGHRNLRTIYQQYELFIAASQSEGFGLTLMEAVGSGLGMIGFDVNYGSPTFIRHHQNGYLIPIDFEQASTDDITTQIAHMIIRYFEDGPIRAHEVSYDIAESFKTSHIVDLWRQLIEEVLYD
;
A
#
# COMPACT_ATOMS: atom_id res chain seq x y z
N ARG A 1 -6.60 -12.51 -22.68
CA ARG A 1 -6.59 -13.28 -21.40
C ARG A 1 -5.85 -12.45 -20.37
N ARG A 2 -6.54 -12.08 -19.25
CA ARG A 2 -5.96 -11.35 -18.12
C ARG A 2 -4.96 -12.27 -17.41
N VAL A 3 -3.69 -11.91 -17.40
CA VAL A 3 -2.70 -12.52 -16.53
C VAL A 3 -2.32 -11.47 -15.47
N LEU A 4 -2.93 -11.57 -14.30
CA LEU A 4 -2.53 -10.79 -13.13
C LEU A 4 -1.36 -11.51 -12.46
N PHE A 5 -0.16 -10.94 -12.57
CA PHE A 5 0.98 -11.43 -11.82
C PHE A 5 0.87 -10.99 -10.35
N ARG A 6 0.66 -11.94 -9.47
CA ARG A 6 1.13 -11.83 -8.09
C ARG A 6 2.54 -12.43 -8.07
N SER A 7 3.56 -11.60 -8.06
CA SER A 7 4.88 -12.11 -7.73
C SER A 7 4.86 -12.45 -6.25
N ALA A 8 4.96 -13.73 -5.93
CA ALA A 8 5.39 -14.15 -4.62
C ALA A 8 6.92 -13.99 -4.61
N THR A 9 7.41 -12.87 -4.10
CA THR A 9 8.82 -12.73 -3.77
C THR A 9 8.95 -12.82 -2.25
N ASP A 10 9.87 -13.61 -1.78
CA ASP A 10 10.35 -13.61 -0.39
C ASP A 10 11.34 -12.45 -0.13
N GLY A 11 11.35 -11.44 -0.97
CA GLY A 11 12.25 -10.30 -0.92
C GLY A 11 13.58 -10.50 -1.64
N THR A 12 14.02 -11.73 -1.88
CA THR A 12 15.34 -12.04 -2.46
C THR A 12 15.33 -13.09 -3.58
N HIS A 13 14.31 -13.95 -3.61
CA HIS A 13 14.20 -15.01 -4.62
C HIS A 13 12.83 -15.01 -5.29
N ILE A 14 12.84 -15.17 -6.62
CA ILE A 14 11.63 -15.43 -7.39
C ILE A 14 11.20 -16.85 -7.06
N LEU A 15 10.06 -16.98 -6.37
CA LEU A 15 9.44 -18.29 -6.22
C LEU A 15 8.88 -18.73 -7.58
N TRP A 16 9.71 -19.43 -8.34
CA TRP A 16 9.27 -20.10 -9.53
C TRP A 16 8.26 -21.19 -9.19
N ASN A 17 7.07 -21.07 -9.69
CA ASN A 17 6.11 -22.16 -9.69
C ASN A 17 5.78 -22.54 -11.14
N ASN A 18 5.24 -23.72 -11.35
CA ASN A 18 4.89 -24.25 -12.66
C ASN A 18 4.00 -23.30 -13.48
N TYR A 19 3.26 -22.42 -12.82
CA TYR A 19 2.39 -21.45 -13.47
C TYR A 19 3.18 -20.30 -14.12
N TYR A 20 4.22 -19.79 -13.45
CA TYR A 20 5.11 -18.79 -14.04
C TYR A 20 5.95 -19.37 -15.16
N GLU A 21 6.52 -20.56 -14.96
CA GLU A 21 7.28 -21.27 -15.97
C GLU A 21 6.46 -21.46 -17.25
N TYR A 22 5.22 -21.94 -17.15
CA TYR A 22 4.32 -22.07 -18.27
C TYR A 22 4.07 -20.76 -19.02
N GLN A 23 3.93 -19.64 -18.31
CA GLN A 23 3.73 -18.33 -18.92
C GLN A 23 4.98 -17.85 -19.66
N PHE A 24 6.15 -18.05 -19.08
CA PHE A 24 7.41 -17.69 -19.72
C PHE A 24 7.69 -18.55 -20.98
N GLU A 25 7.38 -19.84 -20.91
CA GLU A 25 7.52 -20.75 -22.07
C GLU A 25 6.60 -20.39 -23.22
N ASN A 26 5.41 -19.88 -22.92
CA ASN A 26 4.38 -19.55 -23.89
C ASN A 26 4.26 -18.06 -24.21
N ALA A 27 5.24 -17.24 -23.80
CA ALA A 27 5.22 -15.79 -23.98
C ALA A 27 5.04 -15.36 -25.45
N GLN A 28 5.56 -16.12 -26.40
CA GLN A 28 5.41 -15.89 -27.84
C GLN A 28 3.96 -15.95 -28.36
N HIS A 29 3.04 -16.50 -27.58
CA HIS A 29 1.61 -16.60 -27.89
C HIS A 29 0.77 -15.57 -27.14
N ILE A 30 1.43 -14.61 -26.47
CA ILE A 30 0.81 -13.56 -25.67
C ILE A 30 1.19 -12.21 -26.28
N ASP A 31 0.21 -11.43 -26.73
CA ASP A 31 0.46 -10.12 -27.32
C ASP A 31 1.02 -9.15 -26.29
N PHE A 32 0.42 -9.12 -25.09
CA PHE A 32 0.85 -8.24 -23.99
C PHE A 32 0.73 -8.91 -22.64
N PHE A 33 1.75 -8.67 -21.80
CA PHE A 33 1.65 -8.86 -20.35
C PHE A 33 1.23 -7.55 -19.71
N ILE A 34 0.28 -7.62 -18.79
CA ILE A 34 -0.22 -6.44 -18.07
C ILE A 34 0.15 -6.55 -16.61
N THR A 35 0.83 -5.52 -16.10
CA THR A 35 1.21 -5.39 -14.69
C THR A 35 0.43 -4.25 -14.06
N ALA A 36 0.21 -4.33 -12.74
CA ALA A 36 -0.54 -3.31 -12.02
C ALA A 36 0.30 -2.08 -11.65
N THR A 37 1.63 -2.23 -11.56
CA THR A 37 2.56 -1.15 -11.22
C THR A 37 3.77 -1.15 -12.16
N ASP A 38 4.43 -0.01 -12.30
CA ASP A 38 5.67 0.10 -13.09
C ASP A 38 6.80 -0.72 -12.48
N LEU A 39 6.86 -0.84 -11.16
CA LEU A 39 7.85 -1.66 -10.49
C LEU A 39 7.67 -3.15 -10.82
N GLN A 40 6.40 -3.64 -10.87
CA GLN A 40 6.11 -4.99 -11.37
C GLN A 40 6.56 -5.17 -12.83
N ARG A 41 6.32 -4.16 -13.68
CA ARG A 41 6.75 -4.20 -15.09
C ARG A 41 8.26 -4.30 -15.21
N GLN A 42 9.00 -3.52 -14.45
CA GLN A 42 10.47 -3.57 -14.43
C GLN A 42 10.96 -4.95 -13.98
N THR A 43 10.48 -5.43 -12.83
CA THR A 43 10.83 -6.76 -12.30
C THR A 43 10.53 -7.87 -13.30
N LEU A 44 9.35 -7.86 -13.92
CA LEU A 44 8.95 -8.85 -14.91
C LEU A 44 9.84 -8.79 -16.17
N SER A 45 10.19 -7.57 -16.63
CA SER A 45 11.09 -7.40 -17.78
C SER A 45 12.49 -7.97 -17.51
N GLU A 46 13.01 -7.77 -16.31
CA GLU A 46 14.31 -8.32 -15.89
C GLU A 46 14.26 -9.85 -15.82
N GLN A 47 13.19 -10.41 -15.28
CA GLN A 47 12.98 -11.86 -15.23
C GLN A 47 12.95 -12.49 -16.62
N PHE A 48 12.22 -11.91 -17.57
CA PHE A 48 12.20 -12.40 -18.95
C PHE A 48 13.59 -12.35 -19.59
N LYS A 49 14.35 -11.27 -19.41
CA LYS A 49 15.71 -11.15 -19.93
C LYS A 49 16.64 -12.22 -19.36
N GLN A 50 16.52 -12.51 -18.05
CA GLN A 50 17.32 -13.54 -17.40
C GLN A 50 16.96 -14.96 -17.88
N TYR A 51 15.67 -15.22 -18.11
CA TYR A 51 15.17 -16.56 -18.45
C TYR A 51 15.34 -16.91 -19.94
N LYS A 52 15.04 -15.97 -20.86
CA LYS A 52 14.99 -16.25 -22.31
C LYS A 52 15.85 -15.33 -23.19
N ASN A 53 16.61 -14.39 -22.62
CA ASN A 53 17.30 -13.33 -23.36
C ASN A 53 16.38 -12.48 -24.26
N ASP A 54 15.07 -12.52 -24.02
CA ASP A 54 14.05 -11.79 -24.75
C ASP A 54 13.08 -11.13 -23.75
N CYS A 55 12.39 -10.10 -24.18
CA CYS A 55 11.42 -9.41 -23.34
C CYS A 55 10.14 -9.19 -24.16
N PRO A 56 9.02 -9.85 -23.79
CA PRO A 56 7.75 -9.63 -24.45
C PRO A 56 7.25 -8.20 -24.23
N ARG A 57 6.20 -7.82 -24.96
CA ARG A 57 5.53 -6.52 -24.76
C ARG A 57 4.85 -6.50 -23.38
N ILE A 58 5.27 -5.62 -22.50
CA ILE A 58 4.72 -5.48 -21.14
C ILE A 58 4.17 -4.05 -20.98
N ARG A 59 2.93 -3.91 -20.51
CA ARG A 59 2.28 -2.64 -20.22
C ARG A 59 1.87 -2.56 -18.75
N THR A 60 2.02 -1.39 -18.17
CA THR A 60 1.44 -1.11 -16.85
C THR A 60 0.03 -0.57 -17.03
N ILE A 61 -0.96 -1.28 -16.51
CA ILE A 61 -2.33 -0.79 -16.37
C ILE A 61 -2.81 -1.15 -14.97
N PRO A 62 -3.01 -0.16 -14.09
CA PRO A 62 -3.43 -0.38 -12.72
C PRO A 62 -4.72 -1.21 -12.62
N VAL A 63 -4.81 -2.05 -11.57
CA VAL A 63 -5.99 -2.92 -11.34
C VAL A 63 -7.14 -2.20 -10.63
N GLY A 64 -6.89 -1.00 -10.08
CA GLY A 64 -7.87 -0.17 -9.42
C GLY A 64 -7.88 1.23 -10.02
N SER A 65 -8.98 1.95 -9.79
CA SER A 65 -9.12 3.33 -10.24
C SER A 65 -9.91 4.17 -9.23
N ILE A 66 -9.70 5.47 -9.30
CA ILE A 66 -10.36 6.49 -8.49
C ILE A 66 -11.32 7.27 -9.41
N GLU A 67 -12.62 7.30 -9.10
CA GLU A 67 -13.58 8.10 -9.87
C GLU A 67 -13.31 9.59 -9.74
N SER A 68 -13.08 10.04 -8.48
CA SER A 68 -12.78 11.42 -8.15
C SER A 68 -11.93 11.49 -6.88
N LEU A 69 -11.05 12.47 -6.82
CA LEU A 69 -10.31 12.78 -5.59
C LEU A 69 -11.29 13.20 -4.49
N GLN A 70 -11.01 12.79 -3.27
CA GLN A 70 -11.85 13.08 -2.11
C GLN A 70 -11.19 14.17 -1.27
N TYR A 71 -11.69 15.38 -1.39
CA TYR A 71 -11.23 16.50 -0.57
C TYR A 71 -11.98 16.56 0.75
N PRO A 72 -11.34 16.95 1.86
CA PRO A 72 -12.01 17.06 3.14
C PRO A 72 -13.06 18.19 3.11
N GLU A 73 -14.28 17.88 3.53
CA GLU A 73 -15.36 18.88 3.69
C GLU A 73 -15.13 19.78 4.93
N LYS A 74 -14.38 19.29 5.90
CA LYS A 74 -13.99 19.98 7.13
C LYS A 74 -12.51 19.75 7.38
N GLU A 75 -11.93 20.52 8.29
CA GLU A 75 -10.54 20.25 8.75
C GLU A 75 -10.40 18.80 9.21
N ARG A 76 -9.31 18.17 8.81
CA ARG A 76 -8.98 16.81 9.23
C ARG A 76 -8.84 16.79 10.75
N LYS A 77 -9.19 15.66 11.36
CA LYS A 77 -8.97 15.45 12.79
C LYS A 77 -7.45 15.50 13.06
N PRO A 78 -6.97 16.45 13.86
CA PRO A 78 -5.54 16.55 14.13
C PRO A 78 -4.97 15.30 14.78
N TYR A 79 -3.74 14.94 14.47
CA TYR A 79 -3.04 13.77 15.02
C TYR A 79 -3.82 12.47 14.87
N SER A 80 -4.56 12.33 13.77
CA SER A 80 -5.37 11.15 13.49
C SER A 80 -4.71 10.21 12.51
N ILE A 81 -4.65 8.96 12.92
CA ILE A 81 -4.16 7.84 12.11
C ILE A 81 -5.32 6.92 11.77
N MET A 82 -5.28 6.34 10.59
CA MET A 82 -6.11 5.20 10.23
C MET A 82 -5.34 4.10 9.53
N THR A 83 -5.87 2.90 9.59
CA THR A 83 -5.53 1.78 8.70
C THR A 83 -6.81 1.13 8.20
N ALA A 84 -6.75 0.51 7.03
CA ALA A 84 -7.87 -0.20 6.43
C ALA A 84 -7.38 -1.45 5.71
N SER A 85 -7.74 -2.63 6.25
CA SER A 85 -7.35 -3.92 5.66
C SER A 85 -8.18 -5.06 6.24
N ARG A 86 -8.06 -6.27 5.68
CA ARG A 86 -8.40 -7.46 6.45
C ARG A 86 -7.53 -7.52 7.70
N LEU A 87 -8.10 -7.92 8.83
CA LEU A 87 -7.32 -8.14 10.05
C LEU A 87 -6.76 -9.56 10.02
N ALA A 88 -5.78 -9.76 9.15
CA ALA A 88 -5.09 -11.01 8.91
C ALA A 88 -3.60 -10.87 9.22
N ASN A 89 -2.95 -11.99 9.52
CA ASN A 89 -1.56 -11.99 10.00
C ASN A 89 -0.62 -11.20 9.07
N GLU A 90 -0.73 -11.37 7.74
CA GLU A 90 0.13 -10.70 6.75
C GLU A 90 -0.05 -9.18 6.68
N LYS A 91 -1.08 -8.62 7.34
CA LYS A 91 -1.33 -7.17 7.41
C LYS A 91 -0.71 -6.49 8.64
N HIS A 92 -0.30 -7.27 9.62
CA HIS A 92 0.40 -6.82 10.81
C HIS A 92 -0.17 -5.56 11.47
N VAL A 93 -1.51 -5.48 11.58
CA VAL A 93 -2.19 -4.35 12.24
C VAL A 93 -1.82 -4.27 13.73
N ASP A 94 -1.49 -5.40 14.34
CA ASP A 94 -0.93 -5.49 15.69
C ASP A 94 0.36 -4.68 15.85
N TRP A 95 1.26 -4.67 14.85
CA TRP A 95 2.48 -3.84 14.88
C TRP A 95 2.16 -2.34 14.83
N ILE A 96 1.13 -1.94 14.07
CA ILE A 96 0.69 -0.54 14.05
C ILE A 96 0.14 -0.13 15.43
N VAL A 97 -0.65 -1.01 16.06
CA VAL A 97 -1.19 -0.77 17.40
C VAL A 97 -0.06 -0.56 18.41
N GLU A 98 0.93 -1.46 18.46
CA GLU A 98 2.07 -1.33 19.35
C GLU A 98 2.90 -0.07 19.07
N ALA A 99 3.09 0.27 17.80
CA ALA A 99 3.80 1.49 17.41
C ALA A 99 3.06 2.76 17.85
N VAL A 100 1.74 2.81 17.70
CA VAL A 100 0.90 3.93 18.15
C VAL A 100 0.95 4.06 19.68
N ILE A 101 0.94 2.94 20.41
CA ILE A 101 1.11 2.94 21.87
C ILE A 101 2.47 3.55 22.25
N LYS A 102 3.56 3.17 21.57
CA LYS A 102 4.88 3.76 21.80
C LYS A 102 4.90 5.25 21.46
N ALA A 103 4.37 5.67 20.33
CA ALA A 103 4.34 7.05 19.88
C ALA A 103 3.47 7.95 20.78
N LYS A 104 2.43 7.40 21.41
CA LYS A 104 1.51 8.11 22.32
C LYS A 104 2.22 8.81 23.49
N HIS A 105 3.35 8.27 23.95
CA HIS A 105 4.12 8.88 25.02
C HIS A 105 4.68 10.26 24.65
N GLN A 106 5.03 10.46 23.37
CA GLN A 106 5.55 11.74 22.86
C GLN A 106 4.44 12.60 22.23
N LEU A 107 3.41 11.97 21.69
CA LEU A 107 2.26 12.61 21.02
C LEU A 107 0.96 12.33 21.79
N PRO A 108 0.69 13.00 22.95
CA PRO A 108 -0.47 12.68 23.77
C PRO A 108 -1.84 12.85 23.10
N GLN A 109 -1.93 13.66 22.03
CA GLN A 109 -3.16 13.90 21.26
C GLN A 109 -3.42 12.85 20.18
N LEU A 110 -2.48 11.91 19.95
CA LEU A 110 -2.57 10.90 18.91
C LEU A 110 -3.82 10.02 19.06
N SER A 111 -4.50 9.74 17.96
CA SER A 111 -5.61 8.80 17.90
C SER A 111 -5.49 7.89 16.68
N PHE A 112 -5.96 6.64 16.81
CA PHE A 112 -5.86 5.64 15.76
C PHE A 112 -7.16 4.84 15.61
N ASP A 113 -7.69 4.81 14.40
CA ASP A 113 -8.88 4.05 14.04
C ASP A 113 -8.54 2.92 13.05
N ILE A 114 -9.01 1.71 13.38
CA ILE A 114 -8.74 0.48 12.61
C ILE A 114 -10.01 0.07 11.89
N TYR A 115 -9.99 0.08 10.54
CA TYR A 115 -11.09 -0.34 9.70
C TYR A 115 -10.81 -1.71 9.08
N GLY A 116 -11.73 -2.63 9.29
CA GLY A 116 -11.64 -4.00 8.80
C GLY A 116 -12.14 -5.03 9.80
N GLN A 117 -12.04 -6.28 9.40
CA GLN A 117 -12.37 -7.45 10.22
C GLN A 117 -11.50 -8.63 9.78
N GLY A 118 -11.32 -9.62 10.65
CA GLY A 118 -10.54 -10.83 10.37
C GLY A 118 -10.10 -11.57 11.61
N GLU A 119 -9.33 -12.63 11.41
CA GLU A 119 -8.91 -13.55 12.46
C GLU A 119 -8.02 -12.92 13.54
N GLU A 120 -7.27 -11.87 13.20
CA GLU A 120 -6.38 -11.19 14.16
C GLU A 120 -7.13 -10.18 15.07
N GLN A 121 -8.44 -9.99 14.90
CA GLN A 121 -9.21 -8.97 15.64
C GLN A 121 -9.12 -9.14 17.16
N GLU A 122 -9.23 -10.36 17.67
CA GLU A 122 -9.17 -10.61 19.13
C GLU A 122 -7.75 -10.38 19.67
N LYS A 123 -6.71 -10.72 18.91
CA LYS A 123 -5.31 -10.43 19.26
C LYS A 123 -5.09 -8.93 19.38
N ILE A 124 -5.54 -8.17 18.39
CA ILE A 124 -5.44 -6.70 18.36
C ILE A 124 -6.17 -6.09 19.55
N LYS A 125 -7.40 -6.54 19.84
CA LYS A 125 -8.19 -6.08 20.97
C LYS A 125 -7.49 -6.37 22.31
N ASN A 126 -6.89 -7.54 22.46
CA ASN A 126 -6.14 -7.91 23.68
C ASN A 126 -4.92 -7.00 23.89
N ILE A 127 -4.21 -6.60 22.83
CA ILE A 127 -3.10 -5.65 22.92
C ILE A 127 -3.62 -4.29 23.39
N ILE A 128 -4.69 -3.78 22.78
CA ILE A 128 -5.32 -2.50 23.16
C ILE A 128 -5.70 -2.49 24.65
N THR A 129 -6.40 -3.52 25.11
CA THR A 129 -6.84 -3.65 26.50
C THR A 129 -5.68 -3.81 27.49
N LYS A 130 -4.68 -4.64 27.13
CA LYS A 130 -3.48 -4.82 27.95
C LYS A 130 -2.77 -3.48 28.24
N HIS A 131 -2.74 -2.60 27.26
CA HIS A 131 -2.08 -1.30 27.36
C HIS A 131 -3.03 -0.15 27.76
N ARG A 132 -4.31 -0.42 28.04
CA ARG A 132 -5.35 0.57 28.39
C ARG A 132 -5.43 1.68 27.35
N ALA A 133 -5.43 1.28 26.06
CA ALA A 133 -5.35 2.18 24.91
C ALA A 133 -6.72 2.45 24.26
N GLU A 134 -7.83 1.98 24.86
CA GLU A 134 -9.18 2.06 24.32
C GLU A 134 -9.66 3.50 24.06
N ASP A 135 -9.13 4.47 24.80
CA ASP A 135 -9.52 5.88 24.68
C ASP A 135 -9.03 6.52 23.37
N TYR A 136 -7.96 5.97 22.76
CA TYR A 136 -7.33 6.55 21.59
C TYR A 136 -7.09 5.55 20.43
N ILE A 137 -7.29 4.24 20.64
CA ILE A 137 -7.23 3.21 19.58
C ILE A 137 -8.57 2.49 19.51
N GLN A 138 -9.23 2.53 18.35
CA GLN A 138 -10.54 1.93 18.19
C GLN A 138 -10.66 1.03 16.96
N ILE A 139 -11.23 -0.16 17.13
CA ILE A 139 -11.61 -1.05 16.03
C ILE A 139 -13.00 -0.65 15.56
N LYS A 140 -13.11 -0.10 14.35
CA LYS A 140 -14.36 0.42 13.76
C LYS A 140 -15.11 -0.64 12.95
N GLY A 141 -14.50 -1.83 12.73
CA GLY A 141 -15.06 -2.88 11.89
C GLY A 141 -15.05 -2.54 10.40
N HIS A 142 -15.71 -3.38 9.61
CA HIS A 142 -15.83 -3.16 8.16
C HIS A 142 -16.83 -2.05 7.86
N ARG A 143 -16.43 -1.06 7.03
CA ARG A 143 -17.28 0.07 6.62
C ARG A 143 -17.00 0.46 5.18
N ASN A 144 -17.95 1.17 4.55
CA ASN A 144 -17.66 1.91 3.33
C ASN A 144 -16.80 3.13 3.70
N LEU A 145 -15.60 3.18 3.18
CA LEU A 145 -14.57 4.17 3.56
C LEU A 145 -14.55 5.40 2.65
N ARG A 146 -15.34 5.45 1.58
CA ARG A 146 -15.29 6.51 0.54
C ARG A 146 -15.29 7.94 1.13
N THR A 147 -16.01 8.19 2.20
CA THR A 147 -16.09 9.50 2.86
C THR A 147 -15.38 9.54 4.22
N ILE A 148 -14.66 8.49 4.57
CA ILE A 148 -14.02 8.34 5.87
C ILE A 148 -12.54 8.72 5.80
N TYR A 149 -11.81 8.27 4.78
CA TYR A 149 -10.37 8.55 4.62
C TYR A 149 -10.05 10.03 4.80
N GLN A 150 -10.79 10.91 4.13
CA GLN A 150 -10.54 12.36 4.14
C GLN A 150 -10.63 13.04 5.52
N GLN A 151 -11.10 12.33 6.54
CA GLN A 151 -11.19 12.83 7.91
C GLN A 151 -9.88 12.67 8.69
N TYR A 152 -8.93 11.87 8.18
CA TYR A 152 -7.67 11.54 8.82
C TYR A 152 -6.48 12.26 8.18
N GLU A 153 -5.40 12.39 8.93
CA GLU A 153 -4.16 12.97 8.44
C GLU A 153 -3.21 11.92 7.87
N LEU A 154 -3.16 10.74 8.49
CA LEU A 154 -2.17 9.72 8.21
C LEU A 154 -2.79 8.33 8.01
N PHE A 155 -2.36 7.65 6.96
CA PHE A 155 -2.64 6.23 6.72
C PHE A 155 -1.38 5.40 6.96
N ILE A 156 -1.50 4.28 7.68
CA ILE A 156 -0.39 3.37 7.92
C ILE A 156 -0.74 1.97 7.40
N ALA A 157 0.19 1.38 6.66
CA ALA A 157 0.15 -0.02 6.23
C ALA A 157 1.41 -0.76 6.70
N ALA A 158 1.24 -1.89 7.36
CA ALA A 158 2.35 -2.72 7.87
C ALA A 158 2.45 -4.08 7.16
N SER A 159 1.92 -4.21 5.95
CA SER A 159 2.03 -5.43 5.16
C SER A 159 3.47 -5.73 4.78
N GLN A 160 3.91 -6.98 4.93
CA GLN A 160 5.24 -7.44 4.47
C GLN A 160 5.32 -7.57 2.94
N SER A 161 4.20 -7.61 2.26
CA SER A 161 4.11 -7.55 0.81
C SER A 161 2.79 -6.92 0.38
N GLU A 162 2.81 -6.14 -0.68
CA GLU A 162 1.61 -5.51 -1.22
C GLU A 162 1.67 -5.47 -2.75
N GLY A 163 0.87 -6.29 -3.40
CA GLY A 163 0.92 -6.43 -4.86
C GLY A 163 0.52 -5.15 -5.61
N PHE A 164 -0.52 -4.45 -5.15
CA PHE A 164 -0.93 -3.14 -5.67
C PHE A 164 -1.30 -2.19 -4.52
N GLY A 165 -2.21 -2.61 -3.63
CA GLY A 165 -2.63 -1.79 -2.50
C GLY A 165 -3.82 -0.88 -2.81
N LEU A 166 -5.01 -1.46 -2.99
CA LEU A 166 -6.22 -0.67 -3.24
C LEU A 166 -6.49 0.34 -2.13
N THR A 167 -6.28 -0.04 -0.87
CA THR A 167 -6.46 0.87 0.27
C THR A 167 -5.41 1.97 0.33
N LEU A 168 -4.19 1.70 -0.16
CA LEU A 168 -3.15 2.74 -0.33
C LEU A 168 -3.57 3.75 -1.42
N MET A 169 -4.10 3.24 -2.55
CA MET A 169 -4.63 4.07 -3.63
C MET A 169 -5.79 4.95 -3.15
N GLU A 170 -6.73 4.39 -2.39
CA GLU A 170 -7.85 5.13 -1.81
C GLU A 170 -7.37 6.20 -0.81
N ALA A 171 -6.37 5.88 0.00
CA ALA A 171 -5.77 6.82 0.95
C ALA A 171 -5.11 8.01 0.25
N VAL A 172 -4.28 7.79 -0.79
CA VAL A 172 -3.69 8.91 -1.56
C VAL A 172 -4.76 9.67 -2.34
N GLY A 173 -5.82 8.98 -2.83
CA GLY A 173 -6.98 9.60 -3.48
C GLY A 173 -7.80 10.50 -2.56
N SER A 174 -7.63 10.33 -1.28
CA SER A 174 -8.21 11.16 -0.22
C SER A 174 -7.19 12.11 0.42
N GLY A 175 -5.97 12.19 -0.14
CA GLY A 175 -4.93 13.10 0.27
C GLY A 175 -4.32 12.79 1.64
N LEU A 176 -4.28 11.53 2.11
CA LEU A 176 -3.64 11.22 3.38
C LEU A 176 -2.11 11.20 3.24
N GLY A 177 -1.41 11.59 4.31
CA GLY A 177 -0.03 11.20 4.47
C GLY A 177 0.11 9.69 4.63
N MET A 178 1.26 9.13 4.29
CA MET A 178 1.44 7.70 4.14
C MET A 178 2.65 7.20 4.94
N ILE A 179 2.49 6.10 5.67
CA ILE A 179 3.63 5.33 6.22
C ILE A 179 3.44 3.87 5.85
N GLY A 180 4.49 3.24 5.35
CA GLY A 180 4.50 1.81 5.06
C GLY A 180 5.92 1.26 4.93
N PHE A 181 6.05 -0.06 4.86
CA PHE A 181 7.33 -0.68 4.59
C PHE A 181 7.73 -0.52 3.12
N ASP A 182 9.03 -0.42 2.87
CA ASP A 182 9.59 -0.43 1.52
C ASP A 182 9.59 -1.86 0.97
N VAL A 183 8.41 -2.31 0.59
CA VAL A 183 8.16 -3.66 0.07
C VAL A 183 7.48 -3.60 -1.29
N ASN A 184 7.79 -4.59 -2.12
CA ASN A 184 7.21 -4.71 -3.45
C ASN A 184 5.70 -5.01 -3.36
N TYR A 185 4.84 -4.33 -4.12
CA TYR A 185 5.08 -3.31 -5.15
C TYR A 185 4.24 -2.05 -4.85
N GLY A 186 3.19 -2.20 -4.03
CA GLY A 186 2.19 -1.17 -3.76
C GLY A 186 2.75 -0.02 -2.92
N SER A 187 3.48 -0.31 -1.84
CA SER A 187 4.00 0.75 -0.98
C SER A 187 4.82 1.79 -1.75
N PRO A 188 5.88 1.45 -2.51
CA PRO A 188 6.65 2.44 -3.26
C PRO A 188 5.89 3.05 -4.45
N THR A 189 4.75 2.47 -4.85
CA THR A 189 3.87 3.07 -5.85
C THR A 189 3.10 4.26 -5.30
N PHE A 190 2.67 4.21 -4.04
CA PHE A 190 1.82 5.20 -3.41
C PHE A 190 2.52 6.06 -2.37
N ILE A 191 3.73 5.70 -1.94
CA ILE A 191 4.50 6.44 -0.93
C ILE A 191 5.77 6.99 -1.57
N ARG A 192 5.83 8.31 -1.74
CA ARG A 192 7.05 9.03 -2.10
C ARG A 192 7.76 9.44 -0.83
N HIS A 193 8.83 8.72 -0.50
CA HIS A 193 9.61 8.92 0.74
C HIS A 193 10.01 10.39 0.93
N HIS A 194 9.75 10.94 2.11
CA HIS A 194 9.91 12.35 2.47
C HIS A 194 9.01 13.37 1.73
N GLN A 195 8.10 12.94 0.85
CA GLN A 195 7.23 13.86 0.12
C GLN A 195 5.77 13.76 0.58
N ASN A 196 5.18 12.56 0.60
CA ASN A 196 3.86 12.33 1.20
C ASN A 196 3.90 11.44 2.44
N GLY A 197 5.08 11.04 2.89
CA GLY A 197 5.26 10.22 4.08
C GLY A 197 6.56 9.45 4.07
N TYR A 198 6.56 8.26 4.65
CA TYR A 198 7.78 7.50 4.87
C TYR A 198 7.65 6.04 4.43
N LEU A 199 8.61 5.58 3.62
CA LEU A 199 8.90 4.17 3.39
C LEU A 199 9.94 3.73 4.43
N ILE A 200 9.67 2.64 5.12
CA ILE A 200 10.54 2.06 6.15
C ILE A 200 11.23 0.84 5.56
N PRO A 201 12.54 0.91 5.30
CA PRO A 201 13.30 -0.26 4.91
C PRO A 201 13.44 -1.21 6.10
N ILE A 202 13.03 -2.46 5.95
CA ILE A 202 13.08 -3.49 7.01
C ILE A 202 13.63 -4.78 6.42
N ASP A 203 14.55 -5.37 7.16
CA ASP A 203 14.92 -6.78 7.00
C ASP A 203 14.09 -7.63 7.99
N PHE A 204 12.99 -8.20 7.50
CA PHE A 204 12.06 -8.97 8.32
C PHE A 204 12.65 -10.29 8.86
N GLU A 205 13.76 -10.77 8.30
CA GLU A 205 14.43 -11.97 8.79
C GLU A 205 15.29 -11.68 10.02
N GLN A 206 15.80 -10.46 10.15
CA GLN A 206 16.70 -10.08 11.23
C GLN A 206 16.05 -9.18 12.29
N ALA A 207 15.05 -8.39 11.90
CA ALA A 207 14.42 -7.44 12.81
C ALA A 207 13.46 -8.13 13.79
N SER A 208 13.59 -7.81 15.08
CA SER A 208 12.61 -8.21 16.08
C SER A 208 11.31 -7.40 15.92
N THR A 209 10.19 -7.92 16.45
CA THR A 209 8.93 -7.17 16.50
C THR A 209 9.08 -5.84 17.22
N ASP A 210 9.91 -5.78 18.26
CA ASP A 210 10.16 -4.52 18.99
C ASP A 210 10.91 -3.49 18.12
N ASP A 211 11.90 -3.92 17.33
CA ASP A 211 12.61 -3.05 16.39
C ASP A 211 11.65 -2.51 15.33
N ILE A 212 10.81 -3.38 14.75
CA ILE A 212 9.82 -3.02 13.73
C ILE A 212 8.83 -1.97 14.26
N THR A 213 8.22 -2.25 15.40
CA THR A 213 7.22 -1.36 16.00
C THR A 213 7.85 -0.05 16.48
N THR A 214 9.11 -0.07 16.89
CA THR A 214 9.87 1.13 17.25
C THR A 214 10.16 2.00 16.02
N GLN A 215 10.52 1.41 14.88
CA GLN A 215 10.73 2.15 13.64
C GLN A 215 9.43 2.79 13.14
N ILE A 216 8.30 2.06 13.17
CA ILE A 216 6.99 2.64 12.83
C ILE A 216 6.66 3.80 13.77
N ALA A 217 6.87 3.65 15.09
CA ALA A 217 6.63 4.71 16.07
C ALA A 217 7.47 5.96 15.79
N HIS A 218 8.75 5.80 15.47
CA HIS A 218 9.62 6.92 15.09
C HIS A 218 9.13 7.63 13.84
N MET A 219 8.62 6.91 12.83
CA MET A 219 8.08 7.54 11.62
C MET A 219 6.74 8.25 11.89
N ILE A 220 5.91 7.72 12.79
CA ILE A 220 4.70 8.42 13.27
C ILE A 220 5.07 9.74 13.93
N ILE A 221 5.99 9.72 14.89
CA ILE A 221 6.45 10.90 15.61
C ILE A 221 7.01 11.92 14.63
N ARG A 222 7.93 11.50 13.77
CA ARG A 222 8.53 12.35 12.76
C ARG A 222 7.51 12.95 11.80
N TYR A 223 6.47 12.21 11.42
CA TYR A 223 5.43 12.72 10.55
C TYR A 223 4.67 13.89 11.16
N PHE A 224 4.35 13.82 12.45
CA PHE A 224 3.57 14.85 13.12
C PHE A 224 4.42 16.02 13.67
N GLU A 225 5.71 15.84 13.92
CA GLU A 225 6.61 16.90 14.40
C GLU A 225 7.29 17.64 13.24
N ASP A 226 7.90 16.91 12.31
CA ASP A 226 8.74 17.44 11.23
C ASP A 226 8.37 16.88 9.86
N GLY A 227 7.13 16.45 9.68
CA GLY A 227 6.69 15.76 8.47
C GLY A 227 6.66 16.62 7.21
N PRO A 228 6.42 16.02 6.06
CA PRO A 228 6.38 16.72 4.80
C PRO A 228 5.24 17.76 4.78
N ILE A 229 5.57 19.04 4.69
CA ILE A 229 4.60 20.16 4.73
C ILE A 229 3.50 20.01 3.65
N ARG A 230 3.83 19.41 2.50
CA ARG A 230 2.91 19.22 1.36
C ARG A 230 2.44 17.78 1.20
N ALA A 231 2.46 16.97 2.25
CA ALA A 231 2.13 15.55 2.17
C ALA A 231 0.79 15.28 1.49
N HIS A 232 -0.24 16.05 1.84
CA HIS A 232 -1.58 15.91 1.28
C HIS A 232 -1.64 16.24 -0.21
N GLU A 233 -0.96 17.30 -0.64
CA GLU A 233 -0.90 17.69 -2.04
C GLU A 233 -0.18 16.62 -2.89
N VAL A 234 0.96 16.14 -2.41
CA VAL A 234 1.72 15.09 -3.10
C VAL A 234 0.93 13.78 -3.20
N SER A 235 0.12 13.45 -2.19
CA SER A 235 -0.79 12.28 -2.27
C SER A 235 -1.82 12.46 -3.38
N TYR A 236 -2.43 13.65 -3.52
CA TYR A 236 -3.33 13.93 -4.64
C TYR A 236 -2.62 13.88 -5.99
N ASP A 237 -1.39 14.39 -6.10
CA ASP A 237 -0.59 14.30 -7.32
C ASP A 237 -0.34 12.85 -7.75
N ILE A 238 -0.04 11.97 -6.80
CA ILE A 238 0.09 10.55 -7.06
C ILE A 238 -1.24 9.97 -7.57
N ALA A 239 -2.34 10.31 -6.91
CA ALA A 239 -3.67 9.79 -7.19
C ALA A 239 -4.21 10.18 -8.58
N GLU A 240 -3.77 11.30 -9.17
CA GLU A 240 -4.16 11.73 -10.52
C GLU A 240 -3.89 10.64 -11.57
N SER A 241 -2.77 9.92 -11.45
CA SER A 241 -2.41 8.82 -12.36
C SER A 241 -3.33 7.59 -12.27
N PHE A 242 -4.15 7.52 -11.22
CA PHE A 242 -5.09 6.42 -10.97
C PHE A 242 -6.54 6.80 -11.19
N LYS A 243 -6.83 7.97 -11.77
CA LYS A 243 -8.19 8.35 -12.15
C LYS A 243 -8.77 7.39 -13.19
N THR A 244 -10.04 7.08 -13.05
CA THR A 244 -10.75 6.16 -13.95
C THR A 244 -10.63 6.57 -15.43
N SER A 245 -10.69 7.88 -15.73
CA SER A 245 -10.50 8.39 -17.09
C SER A 245 -9.13 8.00 -17.66
N HIS A 246 -8.07 8.17 -16.89
CA HIS A 246 -6.72 7.81 -17.29
C HIS A 246 -6.57 6.30 -17.51
N ILE A 247 -7.10 5.48 -16.59
CA ILE A 247 -7.06 4.02 -16.72
C ILE A 247 -7.83 3.53 -17.95
N VAL A 248 -8.98 4.14 -18.25
CA VAL A 248 -9.76 3.85 -19.47
C VAL A 248 -8.96 4.19 -20.73
N ASP A 249 -8.24 5.31 -20.76
CA ASP A 249 -7.40 5.68 -21.89
C ASP A 249 -6.23 4.71 -22.11
N LEU A 250 -5.60 4.21 -21.02
CA LEU A 250 -4.57 3.18 -21.14
C LEU A 250 -5.12 1.88 -21.75
N TRP A 251 -6.31 1.46 -21.34
CA TRP A 251 -6.98 0.29 -21.94
C TRP A 251 -7.35 0.51 -23.39
N ARG A 252 -7.86 1.69 -23.74
CA ARG A 252 -8.23 2.04 -25.14
C ARG A 252 -6.99 1.96 -26.04
N GLN A 253 -5.88 2.59 -25.63
CA GLN A 253 -4.63 2.56 -26.36
C GLN A 253 -4.12 1.14 -26.59
N LEU A 254 -4.18 0.29 -25.54
CA LEU A 254 -3.77 -1.12 -25.66
C LEU A 254 -4.65 -1.88 -26.65
N ILE A 255 -5.97 -1.69 -26.59
CA ILE A 255 -6.92 -2.37 -27.50
C ILE A 255 -6.68 -1.92 -28.95
N GLU A 256 -6.48 -0.63 -29.18
CA GLU A 256 -6.18 -0.09 -30.51
C GLU A 256 -4.87 -0.68 -31.06
N GLU A 257 -3.81 -0.75 -30.24
CA GLU A 257 -2.53 -1.36 -30.63
C GLU A 257 -2.69 -2.84 -31.01
N VAL A 258 -3.50 -3.62 -30.28
CA VAL A 258 -3.75 -5.04 -30.59
C VAL A 258 -4.61 -5.25 -31.85
N LEU A 259 -5.48 -4.30 -32.18
CA LEU A 259 -6.38 -4.44 -33.34
C LEU A 259 -5.74 -3.99 -34.65
N TYR A 260 -4.75 -3.12 -34.63
CA TYR A 260 -4.18 -2.49 -35.81
C TYR A 260 -2.70 -2.82 -36.09
N ASP A 261 -2.04 -3.58 -35.19
CA ASP A 261 -0.75 -4.25 -35.41
C ASP A 261 -0.95 -5.66 -36.03
#